data_13695c60e3847ef5bdc6809708a5b496
#
_entry.id   13695c60e3847ef5bdc6809708a5b496
#
_cell.length_a   1.000
_cell.length_b   1.000
_cell.length_c   1.000
_cell.angle_alpha   90.00
_cell.angle_beta   90.00
_cell.angle_gamma   90.00
#
_symmetry.space_group_name_H-M   'P 1'
#
loop_
_entity.id
_entity.type
_entity.pdbx_description
1 polymer ?
#
loop_
_entity_poly.entity_id
_entity_poly.type
_entity_poly.pdbx_seq_one_letter_code
_entity_poly.pdbx_strand_id
1 'polypeptide(L)'
;MQYYLKYMNNINLRTIGIDGKARVNEVQINSKSFQTPSFMPVATRGSIKSLPLDHLKKTDVLLANTYHLYLRPGLEVIKEFDGLHNFIGWDNLILTDSGGFQGWSIPNKFKEDGIEFKNIYDGSKFFMDPVLSMDIQNILNSDIAMILDSLVDIDKDYDTQLQSINITKKWAETARNYHSN
;
A
#
# COMPACT_ATOMS: atom_id res chain seq x y z
N MET A 1 11.58 14.63 -18.94
CA MET A 1 10.22 14.27 -19.46
C MET A 1 10.12 12.85 -20.00
N GLN A 2 11.22 12.20 -20.39
CA GLN A 2 11.23 10.83 -20.97
C GLN A 2 11.15 9.72 -19.91
N TYR A 3 11.57 9.96 -18.65
CA TYR A 3 11.52 8.99 -17.55
C TYR A 3 10.12 8.78 -16.96
N TYR A 4 9.22 9.76 -17.11
CA TYR A 4 7.84 9.69 -16.63
C TYR A 4 6.99 8.64 -17.34
N LEU A 5 7.31 8.33 -18.59
CA LEU A 5 6.51 7.42 -19.43
C LEU A 5 6.79 5.93 -19.17
N LYS A 6 7.96 5.60 -18.57
CA LYS A 6 8.35 4.20 -18.38
C LYS A 6 7.53 3.46 -17.32
N TYR A 7 7.06 4.18 -16.29
CA TYR A 7 6.26 3.61 -15.20
C TYR A 7 4.76 3.81 -15.38
N MET A 8 4.30 4.81 -16.15
CA MET A 8 2.89 4.98 -16.47
C MET A 8 2.40 4.07 -17.61
N ASN A 9 3.30 3.45 -18.38
CA ASN A 9 2.94 2.59 -19.51
C ASN A 9 2.32 1.25 -19.12
N ASN A 10 2.30 0.91 -17.84
CA ASN A 10 1.79 -0.37 -17.35
C ASN A 10 0.40 -0.28 -16.71
N ILE A 11 -0.17 0.93 -16.57
CA ILE A 11 -1.52 1.12 -16.02
C ILE A 11 -2.39 1.77 -17.08
N ASN A 12 -3.47 1.09 -17.45
CA ASN A 12 -4.50 1.62 -18.35
C ASN A 12 -5.85 1.63 -17.63
N LEU A 13 -6.54 2.76 -17.71
CA LEU A 13 -7.88 2.95 -17.16
C LEU A 13 -8.86 3.26 -18.29
N ARG A 14 -9.88 2.41 -18.46
CA ARG A 14 -10.93 2.60 -19.45
C ARG A 14 -12.31 2.55 -18.78
N THR A 15 -13.10 3.59 -18.95
CA THR A 15 -14.52 3.57 -18.55
C THR A 15 -15.29 2.68 -19.53
N ILE A 16 -15.96 1.65 -19.01
CA ILE A 16 -16.72 0.66 -19.80
C ILE A 16 -18.24 0.74 -19.61
N GLY A 17 -18.70 1.50 -18.61
CA GLY A 17 -20.12 1.75 -18.37
C GLY A 17 -20.34 3.02 -17.57
N ILE A 18 -21.43 3.75 -17.87
CA ILE A 18 -21.84 4.97 -17.17
C ILE A 18 -23.37 4.92 -16.96
N ASP A 19 -23.80 5.28 -15.74
CA ASP A 19 -25.20 5.53 -15.41
C ASP A 19 -25.27 6.75 -14.48
N GLY A 20 -25.70 7.89 -15.03
CA GLY A 20 -25.66 9.18 -14.34
C GLY A 20 -24.25 9.56 -13.89
N LYS A 21 -24.01 9.61 -12.58
CA LYS A 21 -22.67 9.85 -11.98
C LYS A 21 -21.90 8.56 -11.66
N ALA A 22 -22.56 7.41 -11.72
CA ALA A 22 -21.91 6.13 -11.52
C ALA A 22 -21.13 5.70 -12.76
N ARG A 23 -20.00 5.02 -12.55
CA ARG A 23 -19.18 4.50 -13.64
C ARG A 23 -18.54 3.16 -13.28
N VAL A 24 -18.40 2.31 -14.25
CA VAL A 24 -17.60 1.10 -14.21
C VAL A 24 -16.35 1.33 -15.05
N ASN A 25 -15.18 1.10 -14.45
CA ASN A 25 -13.92 1.17 -15.20
C ASN A 25 -13.27 -0.21 -15.22
N GLU A 26 -12.56 -0.48 -16.30
CA GLU A 26 -11.56 -1.53 -16.37
C GLU A 26 -10.20 -0.90 -16.09
N VAL A 27 -9.50 -1.47 -15.11
CA VAL A 27 -8.12 -1.10 -14.74
C VAL A 27 -7.22 -2.25 -15.17
N GLN A 28 -6.28 -1.97 -16.05
CA GLN A 28 -5.26 -2.92 -16.48
C GLN A 28 -3.91 -2.52 -15.86
N ILE A 29 -3.25 -3.47 -15.22
CA ILE A 29 -1.90 -3.32 -14.67
C ILE A 29 -1.06 -4.46 -15.23
N ASN A 30 -0.07 -4.14 -16.05
CA ASN A 30 0.70 -5.11 -16.80
C ASN A 30 -0.22 -6.04 -17.63
N SER A 31 -0.15 -7.35 -17.39
CA SER A 31 -0.98 -8.38 -18.06
C SER A 31 -2.29 -8.70 -17.35
N LYS A 32 -2.54 -8.10 -16.16
CA LYS A 32 -3.72 -8.38 -15.34
C LYS A 32 -4.72 -7.22 -15.40
N SER A 33 -6.01 -7.51 -15.24
CA SER A 33 -7.03 -6.46 -15.18
C SER A 33 -8.11 -6.77 -14.14
N PHE A 34 -8.77 -5.71 -13.67
CA PHE A 34 -9.94 -5.81 -12.79
C PHE A 34 -10.92 -4.68 -13.07
N GLN A 35 -12.15 -4.82 -12.63
CA GLN A 35 -13.18 -3.79 -12.78
C GLN A 35 -13.36 -3.02 -11.47
N THR A 36 -13.61 -1.71 -11.59
CA THR A 36 -13.99 -0.86 -10.45
C THR A 36 -15.44 -0.40 -10.58
N PRO A 37 -16.19 -0.30 -9.46
CA PRO A 37 -15.75 -0.51 -8.07
C PRO A 37 -15.42 -1.97 -7.76
N SER A 38 -14.37 -2.21 -6.97
CA SER A 38 -13.93 -3.55 -6.58
C SER A 38 -13.66 -3.60 -5.08
N PHE A 39 -14.04 -4.70 -4.44
CA PHE A 39 -13.67 -4.97 -3.07
C PHE A 39 -12.34 -5.71 -3.03
N MET A 40 -11.41 -5.20 -2.24
CA MET A 40 -10.08 -5.78 -2.03
C MET A 40 -10.00 -6.39 -0.62
N PRO A 41 -10.16 -7.71 -0.48
CA PRO A 41 -10.10 -8.37 0.83
C PRO A 41 -8.74 -8.15 1.49
N VAL A 42 -8.75 -7.93 2.82
CA VAL A 42 -7.54 -7.64 3.58
C VAL A 42 -6.83 -8.94 3.99
N ALA A 43 -5.67 -9.18 3.37
CA ALA A 43 -4.74 -10.25 3.68
C ALA A 43 -3.54 -9.69 4.49
N THR A 44 -3.78 -9.25 5.72
CA THR A 44 -2.88 -8.46 6.55
C THR A 44 -1.42 -8.95 6.53
N ARG A 45 -1.20 -10.25 6.63
CA ARG A 45 0.12 -10.91 6.60
C ARG A 45 0.20 -11.98 5.52
N GLY A 46 -0.35 -11.68 4.33
CA GLY A 46 -0.44 -12.61 3.22
C GLY A 46 -1.54 -13.66 3.35
N SER A 47 -2.41 -13.54 4.34
CA SER A 47 -3.56 -14.43 4.52
C SER A 47 -4.79 -13.68 5.02
N ILE A 48 -5.97 -14.10 4.56
CA ILE A 48 -7.25 -13.59 5.07
C ILE A 48 -7.65 -14.43 6.27
N LYS A 49 -8.05 -13.76 7.34
CA LYS A 49 -8.47 -14.45 8.57
C LYS A 49 -9.64 -15.38 8.29
N SER A 50 -9.48 -16.65 8.65
CA SER A 50 -10.50 -17.71 8.55
C SER A 50 -10.96 -18.04 7.12
N LEU A 51 -10.23 -17.62 6.08
CA LEU A 51 -10.59 -17.89 4.69
C LEU A 51 -9.39 -18.44 3.90
N PRO A 52 -9.41 -19.70 3.45
CA PRO A 52 -8.38 -20.24 2.56
C PRO A 52 -8.36 -19.53 1.19
N LEU A 53 -7.20 -19.46 0.56
CA LEU A 53 -7.01 -18.79 -0.74
C LEU A 53 -7.87 -19.39 -1.87
N ASP A 54 -8.08 -20.72 -1.85
CA ASP A 54 -8.92 -21.41 -2.85
C ASP A 54 -10.35 -20.88 -2.92
N HIS A 55 -10.83 -20.22 -1.86
CA HIS A 55 -12.17 -19.61 -1.81
C HIS A 55 -12.20 -18.21 -2.47
N LEU A 56 -11.04 -17.67 -2.84
CA LEU A 56 -10.88 -16.32 -3.41
C LEU A 56 -10.81 -16.31 -4.95
N LYS A 57 -11.26 -17.36 -5.62
CA LYS A 57 -11.16 -17.51 -7.09
C LYS A 57 -11.76 -16.37 -7.91
N LYS A 58 -12.66 -15.58 -7.32
CA LYS A 58 -13.30 -14.40 -7.97
C LYS A 58 -12.75 -13.07 -7.47
N THR A 59 -11.68 -13.09 -6.69
CA THR A 59 -11.03 -11.88 -6.18
C THR A 59 -9.92 -11.49 -7.13
N ASP A 60 -9.94 -10.26 -7.58
CA ASP A 60 -8.95 -9.74 -8.53
C ASP A 60 -7.74 -9.14 -7.82
N VAL A 61 -7.97 -8.50 -6.66
CA VAL A 61 -6.94 -7.77 -5.92
C VAL A 61 -7.01 -8.12 -4.43
N LEU A 62 -5.88 -8.49 -3.83
CA LEU A 62 -5.72 -8.58 -2.37
C LEU A 62 -5.07 -7.30 -1.83
N LEU A 63 -5.48 -6.88 -0.63
CA LEU A 63 -4.80 -5.83 0.11
C LEU A 63 -3.92 -6.46 1.20
N ALA A 64 -2.61 -6.21 1.17
CA ALA A 64 -1.66 -6.66 2.18
C ALA A 64 -1.10 -5.47 2.96
N ASN A 65 -0.64 -5.71 4.21
CA ASN A 65 -0.25 -4.64 5.10
C ASN A 65 1.27 -4.56 5.26
N THR A 66 1.83 -3.44 4.83
CA THR A 66 3.28 -3.15 4.83
C THR A 66 3.88 -3.22 6.24
N TYR A 67 3.28 -2.57 7.23
CA TYR A 67 3.77 -2.58 8.60
C TYR A 67 3.82 -3.99 9.20
N HIS A 68 2.74 -4.76 9.04
CA HIS A 68 2.68 -6.10 9.60
C HIS A 68 3.64 -7.09 8.93
N LEU A 69 3.78 -7.01 7.60
CA LEU A 69 4.71 -7.84 6.84
C LEU A 69 6.17 -7.50 7.13
N TYR A 70 6.49 -6.21 7.32
CA TYR A 70 7.80 -5.75 7.75
C TYR A 70 8.23 -6.37 9.07
N LEU A 71 7.31 -6.44 10.04
CA LEU A 71 7.59 -7.01 11.35
C LEU A 71 7.57 -8.54 11.35
N ARG A 72 6.62 -9.16 10.64
CA ARG A 72 6.46 -10.62 10.53
C ARG A 72 5.76 -11.00 9.22
N PRO A 73 6.39 -11.84 8.39
CA PRO A 73 7.57 -12.68 8.65
C PRO A 73 8.89 -11.92 8.63
N GLY A 74 8.90 -10.65 8.18
CA GLY A 74 10.11 -9.87 7.95
C GLY A 74 10.56 -9.94 6.50
N LEU A 75 11.33 -8.94 6.08
CA LEU A 75 11.69 -8.76 4.67
C LEU A 75 12.64 -9.85 4.15
N GLU A 76 13.50 -10.39 5.00
CA GLU A 76 14.45 -11.42 4.58
C GLU A 76 13.71 -12.68 4.12
N VAL A 77 12.66 -13.08 4.86
CA VAL A 77 11.83 -14.21 4.46
C VAL A 77 11.13 -13.94 3.11
N ILE A 78 10.56 -12.74 2.94
CA ILE A 78 9.87 -12.38 1.68
C ILE A 78 10.83 -12.38 0.49
N LYS A 79 12.08 -11.91 0.68
CA LYS A 79 13.12 -11.95 -0.37
C LYS A 79 13.45 -13.37 -0.83
N GLU A 80 13.48 -14.34 0.08
CA GLU A 80 13.72 -15.76 -0.27
C GLU A 80 12.66 -16.31 -1.24
N PHE A 81 11.44 -15.74 -1.20
CA PHE A 81 10.35 -16.09 -2.11
C PHE A 81 10.25 -15.18 -3.34
N ASP A 82 11.17 -14.24 -3.53
CA ASP A 82 11.11 -13.27 -4.64
C ASP A 82 9.80 -12.45 -4.64
N GLY A 83 9.32 -12.08 -3.45
CA GLY A 83 8.17 -11.24 -3.25
C GLY A 83 6.93 -11.93 -2.67
N LEU A 84 5.91 -11.11 -2.44
CA LEU A 84 4.72 -11.51 -1.71
C LEU A 84 3.83 -12.48 -2.51
N HIS A 85 3.78 -12.37 -3.83
CA HIS A 85 3.04 -13.27 -4.70
C HIS A 85 3.43 -14.72 -4.48
N ASN A 86 4.72 -15.03 -4.58
CA ASN A 86 5.23 -16.37 -4.36
C ASN A 86 5.12 -16.81 -2.89
N PHE A 87 5.34 -15.88 -1.95
CA PHE A 87 5.22 -16.17 -0.52
C PHE A 87 3.83 -16.65 -0.13
N ILE A 88 2.78 -16.08 -0.70
CA ILE A 88 1.39 -16.44 -0.37
C ILE A 88 0.75 -17.40 -1.39
N GLY A 89 1.39 -17.64 -2.54
CA GLY A 89 0.82 -18.45 -3.64
C GLY A 89 -0.36 -17.76 -4.33
N TRP A 90 -0.25 -16.44 -4.60
CA TRP A 90 -1.30 -15.63 -5.19
C TRP A 90 -0.92 -15.10 -6.56
N ASP A 91 -1.69 -15.47 -7.59
CA ASP A 91 -1.38 -15.12 -8.98
C ASP A 91 -2.02 -13.81 -9.46
N ASN A 92 -3.06 -13.29 -8.78
CA ASN A 92 -3.72 -12.04 -9.15
C ASN A 92 -3.02 -10.82 -8.53
N LEU A 93 -3.64 -9.65 -8.62
CA LEU A 93 -3.05 -8.40 -8.17
C LEU A 93 -2.94 -8.31 -6.64
N ILE A 94 -1.89 -7.65 -6.17
CA ILE A 94 -1.69 -7.29 -4.76
C ILE A 94 -1.51 -5.78 -4.65
N LEU A 95 -2.31 -5.16 -3.79
CA LEU A 95 -2.09 -3.81 -3.31
C LEU A 95 -1.47 -3.89 -1.91
N THR A 96 -0.37 -3.16 -1.67
CA THR A 96 0.15 -2.94 -0.32
C THR A 96 -0.21 -1.55 0.18
N ASP A 97 -0.70 -1.46 1.41
CA ASP A 97 -0.87 -0.18 2.09
C ASP A 97 0.50 0.43 2.45
N SER A 98 0.50 1.67 2.91
CA SER A 98 1.73 2.38 3.26
C SER A 98 2.27 2.11 4.66
N GLY A 99 1.44 1.55 5.55
CA GLY A 99 1.67 1.51 7.00
C GLY A 99 1.21 2.77 7.74
N GLY A 100 0.74 3.81 7.06
CA GLY A 100 0.29 5.07 7.65
C GLY A 100 -0.86 4.92 8.64
N PHE A 101 -1.82 4.04 8.34
CA PHE A 101 -2.93 3.75 9.25
C PHE A 101 -2.45 3.19 10.61
N GLN A 102 -1.42 2.34 10.62
CA GLN A 102 -0.83 1.85 11.85
C GLN A 102 -0.12 2.97 12.62
N GLY A 103 0.40 3.97 11.91
CA GLY A 103 0.91 5.20 12.49
C GLY A 103 -0.13 5.98 13.29
N TRP A 104 -1.40 5.92 12.91
CA TRP A 104 -2.51 6.55 13.62
C TRP A 104 -3.12 5.63 14.70
N SER A 105 -3.26 4.33 14.41
CA SER A 105 -4.04 3.39 15.24
C SER A 105 -3.24 2.71 16.35
N ILE A 106 -1.91 2.75 16.32
CA ILE A 106 -1.02 2.13 17.33
C ILE A 106 -0.24 3.24 18.06
N PRO A 107 0.15 3.07 19.34
CA PRO A 107 0.99 4.04 20.05
C PRO A 107 2.30 4.33 19.29
N ASN A 108 2.46 5.57 18.86
CA ASN A 108 3.55 6.01 18.00
C ASN A 108 3.81 7.52 18.19
N LYS A 109 4.77 8.05 17.42
CA LYS A 109 5.00 9.50 17.34
C LYS A 109 5.14 9.92 15.89
N PHE A 110 4.18 10.71 15.42
CA PHE A 110 4.31 11.41 14.16
C PHE A 110 5.40 12.48 14.25
N LYS A 111 6.24 12.55 13.22
CA LYS A 111 7.22 13.59 12.99
C LYS A 111 7.01 14.16 11.59
N GLU A 112 7.66 15.26 11.28
CA GLU A 112 7.52 15.90 9.96
C GLU A 112 8.03 15.03 8.81
N ASP A 113 9.00 14.18 9.08
CA ASP A 113 9.71 13.33 8.12
C ASP A 113 9.32 11.85 8.16
N GLY A 114 8.41 11.44 9.06
CA GLY A 114 7.96 10.05 9.17
C GLY A 114 7.29 9.72 10.50
N ILE A 115 7.21 8.43 10.81
CA ILE A 115 6.51 7.90 11.98
C ILE A 115 7.46 7.03 12.81
N GLU A 116 7.65 7.37 14.09
CA GLU A 116 8.37 6.52 15.04
C GLU A 116 7.39 5.49 15.61
N PHE A 117 7.56 4.23 15.25
CA PHE A 117 6.78 3.12 15.73
C PHE A 117 7.44 2.42 16.91
N LYS A 118 6.60 1.83 17.75
CA LYS A 118 7.01 0.79 18.70
C LYS A 118 6.54 -0.56 18.17
N ASN A 119 7.48 -1.48 17.96
CA ASN A 119 7.19 -2.84 17.52
C ASN A 119 6.28 -3.55 18.53
N ILE A 120 5.14 -4.05 18.05
CA ILE A 120 4.11 -4.69 18.89
C ILE A 120 4.54 -6.06 19.44
N TYR A 121 5.63 -6.64 18.95
CA TYR A 121 6.10 -7.98 19.36
C TYR A 121 7.21 -7.94 20.40
N ASP A 122 8.16 -7.03 20.27
CA ASP A 122 9.35 -6.97 21.14
C ASP A 122 9.55 -5.61 21.81
N GLY A 123 8.72 -4.61 21.44
CA GLY A 123 8.79 -3.27 21.99
C GLY A 123 9.93 -2.41 21.46
N SER A 124 10.75 -2.91 20.54
CA SER A 124 11.79 -2.13 19.87
C SER A 124 11.21 -0.94 19.11
N LYS A 125 12.01 0.09 18.90
CA LYS A 125 11.58 1.26 18.13
C LYS A 125 12.19 1.20 16.74
N PHE A 126 11.41 1.64 15.74
CA PHE A 126 11.88 1.89 14.41
C PHE A 126 11.21 3.13 13.81
N PHE A 127 11.84 3.73 12.85
CA PHE A 127 11.36 4.93 12.18
C PHE A 127 10.99 4.58 10.74
N MET A 128 9.74 4.80 10.38
CA MET A 128 9.24 4.61 9.02
C MET A 128 9.05 5.97 8.38
N ASP A 129 9.89 6.27 7.42
CA ASP A 129 9.77 7.41 6.52
C ASP A 129 9.22 6.96 5.15
N PRO A 130 8.94 7.89 4.22
CA PRO A 130 8.45 7.55 2.89
C PRO A 130 9.40 6.65 2.09
N VAL A 131 10.72 6.76 2.32
CA VAL A 131 11.73 5.93 1.64
C VAL A 131 11.65 4.49 2.13
N LEU A 132 11.68 4.28 3.44
CA LEU A 132 11.57 2.94 4.03
C LEU A 132 10.22 2.28 3.66
N SER A 133 9.12 3.05 3.66
CA SER A 133 7.82 2.51 3.22
C SER A 133 7.87 2.00 1.77
N MET A 134 8.52 2.72 0.86
CA MET A 134 8.71 2.28 -0.52
C MET A 134 9.68 1.10 -0.64
N ASP A 135 10.77 1.09 0.11
CA ASP A 135 11.71 -0.05 0.15
C ASP A 135 11.02 -1.35 0.55
N ILE A 136 10.20 -1.28 1.61
CA ILE A 136 9.43 -2.44 2.05
C ILE A 136 8.52 -2.92 0.92
N GLN A 137 7.75 -2.02 0.29
CA GLN A 137 6.81 -2.36 -0.76
C GLN A 137 7.50 -2.86 -2.04
N ASN A 138 8.70 -2.35 -2.36
CA ASN A 138 9.53 -2.87 -3.44
C ASN A 138 9.98 -4.31 -3.18
N ILE A 139 10.36 -4.64 -1.93
CA ILE A 139 10.72 -6.01 -1.54
C ILE A 139 9.49 -6.93 -1.53
N LEU A 140 8.33 -6.42 -1.09
CA LEU A 140 7.06 -7.14 -1.19
C LEU A 140 6.67 -7.40 -2.65
N ASN A 141 7.19 -6.63 -3.60
CA ASN A 141 6.94 -6.74 -5.04
C ASN A 141 5.44 -6.72 -5.37
N SER A 142 4.71 -5.78 -4.75
CA SER A 142 3.28 -5.58 -4.98
C SER A 142 3.01 -4.87 -6.31
N ASP A 143 1.85 -5.14 -6.93
CA ASP A 143 1.44 -4.49 -8.18
C ASP A 143 1.02 -3.03 -7.98
N ILE A 144 0.49 -2.71 -6.78
CA ILE A 144 0.07 -1.37 -6.39
C ILE A 144 0.69 -1.05 -5.02
N ALA A 145 1.55 -0.06 -4.99
CA ALA A 145 2.16 0.46 -3.76
C ALA A 145 1.52 1.79 -3.36
N MET A 146 1.12 1.91 -2.08
CA MET A 146 0.54 3.15 -1.55
C MET A 146 1.60 4.02 -0.92
N ILE A 147 1.49 5.33 -1.10
CA ILE A 147 2.38 6.30 -0.44
C ILE A 147 2.08 6.36 1.06
N LEU A 148 3.12 6.61 1.86
CA LEU A 148 2.95 6.89 3.29
C LEU A 148 2.18 8.20 3.47
N ASP A 149 1.18 8.19 4.35
CA ASP A 149 0.30 9.30 4.62
C ASP A 149 0.28 9.66 6.11
N SER A 150 0.08 10.95 6.37
CA SER A 150 -0.12 11.47 7.73
C SER A 150 -1.61 11.53 8.02
N LEU A 151 -2.08 10.75 8.99
CA LEU A 151 -3.48 10.70 9.39
C LEU A 151 -3.73 11.51 10.66
N VAL A 152 -4.86 12.20 10.68
CA VAL A 152 -5.39 12.91 11.85
C VAL A 152 -6.88 12.63 11.99
N ASP A 153 -7.40 12.77 13.20
CA ASP A 153 -8.83 12.60 13.44
C ASP A 153 -9.64 13.68 12.70
N ILE A 154 -10.82 13.30 12.23
CA ILE A 154 -11.69 14.17 11.43
C ILE A 154 -12.24 15.36 12.22
N ASP A 155 -12.27 15.27 13.55
CA ASP A 155 -12.74 16.32 14.47
C ASP A 155 -11.65 17.35 14.84
N LYS A 156 -10.42 17.18 14.33
CA LYS A 156 -9.35 18.17 14.51
C LYS A 156 -9.67 19.46 13.77
N ASP A 157 -9.11 20.56 14.29
CA ASP A 157 -9.25 21.88 13.66
C ASP A 157 -8.68 21.91 12.24
N TYR A 158 -9.09 22.93 11.48
CA TYR A 158 -8.71 23.10 10.08
C TYR A 158 -7.19 23.16 9.87
N ASP A 159 -6.45 23.84 10.75
CA ASP A 159 -5.01 24.03 10.60
C ASP A 159 -4.28 22.69 10.80
N THR A 160 -4.70 21.89 11.77
CA THR A 160 -4.18 20.53 11.99
C THR A 160 -4.44 19.63 10.78
N GLN A 161 -5.65 19.67 10.20
CA GLN A 161 -5.96 18.89 9.00
C GLN A 161 -5.14 19.36 7.79
N LEU A 162 -4.99 20.67 7.59
CA LEU A 162 -4.19 21.24 6.52
C LEU A 162 -2.70 20.86 6.65
N GLN A 163 -2.17 20.89 7.88
CA GLN A 163 -0.80 20.44 8.14
C GLN A 163 -0.61 18.96 7.76
N SER A 164 -1.53 18.08 8.12
CA SER A 164 -1.51 16.67 7.75
C SER A 164 -1.49 16.46 6.23
N ILE A 165 -2.32 17.21 5.49
CA ILE A 165 -2.34 17.17 4.02
C ILE A 165 -0.99 17.62 3.45
N ASN A 166 -0.39 18.69 3.97
CA ASN A 166 0.91 19.18 3.51
C ASN A 166 2.04 18.19 3.78
N ILE A 167 2.03 17.51 4.93
CA ILE A 167 2.97 16.44 5.26
C ILE A 167 2.80 15.28 4.28
N THR A 168 1.57 14.81 4.07
CA THR A 168 1.27 13.72 3.12
C THR A 168 1.74 14.08 1.71
N LYS A 169 1.51 15.31 1.26
CA LYS A 169 2.00 15.77 -0.04
C LYS A 169 3.52 15.73 -0.15
N LYS A 170 4.25 16.21 0.86
CA LYS A 170 5.72 16.16 0.94
C LYS A 170 6.22 14.71 0.90
N TRP A 171 5.59 13.83 1.65
CA TRP A 171 5.93 12.40 1.67
C TRP A 171 5.65 11.71 0.33
N ALA A 172 4.55 12.07 -0.34
CA ALA A 172 4.22 11.57 -1.67
C ALA A 172 5.29 11.96 -2.71
N GLU A 173 5.75 13.21 -2.67
CA GLU A 173 6.83 13.69 -3.55
C GLU A 173 8.14 12.92 -3.31
N THR A 174 8.50 12.68 -2.04
CA THR A 174 9.68 11.91 -1.65
C THR A 174 9.57 10.45 -2.12
N ALA A 175 8.46 9.79 -1.82
CA ALA A 175 8.21 8.40 -2.21
C ALA A 175 8.27 8.22 -3.74
N ARG A 176 7.62 9.12 -4.48
CA ARG A 176 7.61 9.09 -5.94
C ARG A 176 9.02 9.26 -6.54
N ASN A 177 9.79 10.23 -6.04
CA ASN A 177 11.14 10.47 -6.53
C ASN A 177 12.04 9.27 -6.25
N TYR A 178 11.88 8.63 -5.10
CA TYR A 178 12.61 7.43 -4.73
C TYR A 178 12.24 6.21 -5.57
N HIS A 179 10.95 5.96 -5.76
CA HIS A 179 10.44 4.81 -6.53
C HIS A 179 10.76 4.90 -8.03
N SER A 180 11.04 6.09 -8.55
CA SER A 180 11.35 6.32 -9.96
C SER A 180 12.83 6.06 -10.32
N ASN A 181 13.69 5.80 -9.35
CA ASN A 181 15.11 5.49 -9.50
C ASN A 181 15.38 3.99 -9.41
#